data_e79cf2843d6ecdf065e4fe4a7c1dddc5
#
_entry.id   e79cf2843d6ecdf065e4fe4a7c1dddc5
#
_cell.length_a   1.000
_cell.length_b   1.000
_cell.length_c   1.000
_cell.angle_alpha   90.00
_cell.angle_beta   90.00
_cell.angle_gamma   90.00
#
_symmetry.space_group_name_H-M   'P 1'
#
loop_
_entity.id
_entity.type
_entity.pdbx_description
1 polymer ?
#
loop_
_entity_poly.entity_id
_entity_poly.type
_entity_poly.pdbx_seq_one_letter_code
_entity_poly.pdbx_strand_id
1 'polypeptide(L)'
;MSGEQWAALMRGDESYAGSTSFGRFEAAVKRLMPFKHVIPTHQGRAAEAILFALLGGADRLIPSNTHFDTTRANIEATGAIALDLLGAEADEPASDYPFKGNMDVERLEELLAAEGDRIPCVMMTITNNAGGGQPASLANIKRVAALAHAHDKLFIIDGCRFAENAWFIKQREPGQGDRAVPDIVREIFTCAD
;
A
#
# COMPACT_ATOMS: atom_id res chain seq x y z
N MET A 1 3.82 -23.47 5.56
CA MET A 1 5.30 -23.33 5.44
C MET A 1 5.88 -24.61 4.86
N SER A 2 6.86 -24.49 3.97
CA SER A 2 7.60 -25.64 3.44
C SER A 2 8.59 -26.20 4.46
N GLY A 3 9.08 -27.44 4.23
CA GLY A 3 10.13 -28.02 5.07
C GLY A 3 11.41 -27.16 5.10
N GLU A 4 11.78 -26.54 3.98
CA GLU A 4 12.92 -25.62 3.91
C GLU A 4 12.70 -24.32 4.70
N GLN A 5 11.47 -23.81 4.75
CA GLN A 5 11.16 -22.65 5.58
C GLN A 5 11.29 -22.99 7.08
N TRP A 6 10.82 -24.18 7.50
CA TRP A 6 11.03 -24.66 8.86
C TRP A 6 12.50 -24.85 9.20
N ALA A 7 13.27 -25.48 8.29
CA ALA A 7 14.69 -25.65 8.48
C ALA A 7 15.45 -24.31 8.56
N ALA A 8 15.04 -23.31 7.76
CA ALA A 8 15.60 -21.97 7.81
C ALA A 8 15.29 -21.27 9.14
N LEU A 9 14.07 -21.44 9.66
CA LEU A 9 13.68 -20.91 10.98
C LEU A 9 14.57 -21.47 12.09
N MET A 10 14.82 -22.78 12.06
CA MET A 10 15.68 -23.45 13.05
C MET A 10 17.16 -23.08 12.94
N ARG A 11 17.61 -22.64 11.75
CA ARG A 11 18.98 -22.13 11.50
C ARG A 11 19.11 -20.63 11.67
N GLY A 12 18.00 -19.94 11.93
CA GLY A 12 17.98 -18.50 12.15
C GLY A 12 18.81 -18.15 13.39
N ASP A 13 19.39 -16.96 13.33
CA ASP A 13 20.13 -16.41 14.47
C ASP A 13 19.26 -15.32 15.15
N GLU A 14 19.32 -15.31 16.47
CA GLU A 14 18.83 -14.21 17.28
C GLU A 14 20.02 -13.41 17.79
N SER A 15 19.92 -12.07 17.67
CA SER A 15 20.92 -11.18 18.22
C SER A 15 20.26 -9.92 18.74
N TYR A 16 20.71 -9.47 19.90
CA TYR A 16 20.21 -8.24 20.50
C TYR A 16 20.41 -7.01 19.61
N ALA A 17 21.50 -6.97 18.87
CA ALA A 17 21.85 -5.84 18.01
C ALA A 17 22.42 -6.35 16.67
N GLY A 18 21.50 -6.56 15.74
CA GLY A 18 21.81 -7.05 14.41
C GLY A 18 21.97 -8.58 14.34
N SER A 19 21.41 -9.16 13.31
CA SER A 19 21.53 -10.59 13.02
C SER A 19 21.82 -10.80 11.54
N THR A 20 22.46 -11.91 11.21
CA THR A 20 22.72 -12.32 9.81
C THR A 20 21.38 -12.59 9.09
N SER A 21 20.41 -13.18 9.78
CA SER A 21 19.09 -13.45 9.25
C SER A 21 18.35 -12.17 8.91
N PHE A 22 18.40 -11.16 9.78
CA PHE A 22 17.82 -9.85 9.50
C PHE A 22 18.51 -9.17 8.29
N GLY A 23 19.83 -9.18 8.22
CA GLY A 23 20.55 -8.62 7.07
C GLY A 23 20.18 -9.27 5.74
N ARG A 24 19.93 -10.59 5.71
CA ARG A 24 19.43 -11.30 4.53
C ARG A 24 18.00 -10.91 4.18
N PHE A 25 17.14 -10.77 5.18
CA PHE A 25 15.77 -10.29 5.02
C PHE A 25 15.75 -8.87 4.45
N GLU A 26 16.47 -7.94 5.08
CA GLU A 26 16.57 -6.55 4.63
C GLU A 26 17.07 -6.45 3.18
N ALA A 27 18.13 -7.20 2.85
CA ALA A 27 18.66 -7.25 1.49
C ALA A 27 17.64 -7.82 0.49
N ALA A 28 16.81 -8.79 0.89
CA ALA A 28 15.75 -9.34 0.05
C ALA A 28 14.63 -8.31 -0.20
N VAL A 29 14.21 -7.60 0.83
CA VAL A 29 13.21 -6.52 0.71
C VAL A 29 13.73 -5.42 -0.21
N LYS A 30 14.95 -4.92 0.01
CA LYS A 30 15.54 -3.83 -0.78
C LYS A 30 15.78 -4.17 -2.25
N ARG A 31 15.81 -5.44 -2.63
CA ARG A 31 15.83 -5.83 -4.06
C ARG A 31 14.51 -5.55 -4.78
N LEU A 32 13.38 -5.57 -4.05
CA LEU A 32 12.04 -5.37 -4.60
C LEU A 32 11.49 -3.98 -4.30
N MET A 33 11.82 -3.43 -3.15
CA MET A 33 11.25 -2.19 -2.62
C MET A 33 12.40 -1.20 -2.37
N PRO A 34 12.42 -0.03 -3.04
CA PRO A 34 13.57 0.88 -3.04
C PRO A 34 13.64 1.76 -1.76
N PHE A 35 13.12 1.28 -0.66
CA PHE A 35 13.13 2.03 0.60
C PHE A 35 14.49 1.99 1.30
N LYS A 36 14.87 3.13 1.87
CA LYS A 36 16.11 3.26 2.64
C LYS A 36 16.10 2.42 3.92
N HIS A 37 14.96 2.36 4.60
CA HIS A 37 14.80 1.70 5.89
C HIS A 37 13.80 0.56 5.79
N VAL A 38 14.10 -0.54 6.48
CA VAL A 38 13.21 -1.68 6.65
C VAL A 38 13.03 -1.89 8.15
N ILE A 39 11.82 -1.68 8.64
CA ILE A 39 11.50 -1.77 10.07
C ILE A 39 10.52 -2.93 10.26
N PRO A 40 11.00 -4.09 10.73
CA PRO A 40 10.12 -5.23 10.96
C PRO A 40 9.21 -4.98 12.17
N THR A 41 7.95 -5.35 12.01
CA THR A 41 6.97 -5.38 13.10
C THR A 41 6.46 -6.81 13.24
N HIS A 42 5.89 -7.17 14.40
CA HIS A 42 5.38 -8.52 14.60
C HIS A 42 4.17 -8.84 13.72
N GLN A 43 3.45 -7.82 13.23
CA GLN A 43 2.33 -7.94 12.28
C GLN A 43 1.98 -6.57 11.67
N GLY A 44 1.29 -6.57 10.51
CA GLY A 44 0.94 -5.37 9.76
C GLY A 44 0.15 -4.33 10.57
N ARG A 45 -0.85 -4.76 11.35
CA ARG A 45 -1.64 -3.86 12.20
C ARG A 45 -0.83 -3.12 13.27
N ALA A 46 0.31 -3.65 13.68
CA ALA A 46 1.22 -2.94 14.56
C ALA A 46 1.98 -1.83 13.83
N ALA A 47 2.36 -2.06 12.56
CA ALA A 47 2.92 -1.02 11.70
C ALA A 47 1.91 0.12 11.48
N GLU A 48 0.64 -0.23 11.21
CA GLU A 48 -0.45 0.76 11.08
C GLU A 48 -0.63 1.59 12.35
N ALA A 49 -0.67 0.95 13.52
CA ALA A 49 -0.80 1.66 14.80
C ALA A 49 0.34 2.65 15.05
N ILE A 50 1.58 2.27 14.73
CA ILE A 50 2.75 3.15 14.84
C ILE A 50 2.64 4.31 13.85
N LEU A 51 2.30 4.02 12.60
CA LEU A 51 2.18 5.02 11.54
C LEU A 51 1.12 6.08 11.88
N PHE A 52 -0.08 5.64 12.27
CA PHE A 52 -1.17 6.58 12.56
C PHE A 52 -1.05 7.27 13.93
N ALA A 53 -0.26 6.73 14.85
CA ALA A 53 0.14 7.49 16.03
C ALA A 53 0.99 8.73 15.68
N LEU A 54 1.67 8.71 14.52
CA LEU A 54 2.46 9.84 14.02
C LEU A 54 1.67 10.77 13.10
N LEU A 55 0.82 10.20 12.23
CA LEU A 55 0.12 10.94 11.16
C LEU A 55 -1.34 11.27 11.49
N GLY A 56 -1.97 10.52 12.39
CA GLY A 56 -3.36 10.73 12.78
C GLY A 56 -3.55 11.91 13.71
N GLY A 57 -4.74 12.01 14.28
CA GLY A 57 -5.14 13.04 15.23
C GLY A 57 -6.50 13.64 14.91
N ALA A 58 -7.09 14.37 15.86
CA ALA A 58 -8.36 15.05 15.65
C ALA A 58 -8.29 15.97 14.41
N ASP A 59 -9.39 16.03 13.67
CA ASP A 59 -9.53 16.81 12.44
C ASP A 59 -8.66 16.40 11.25
N ARG A 60 -7.89 15.31 11.34
CA ARG A 60 -7.14 14.75 10.21
C ARG A 60 -8.04 13.87 9.33
N LEU A 61 -7.81 13.94 8.02
CA LEU A 61 -8.46 13.12 7.01
C LEU A 61 -7.41 12.21 6.36
N ILE A 62 -7.70 10.91 6.29
CA ILE A 62 -6.81 9.95 5.64
C ILE A 62 -7.57 9.31 4.47
N PRO A 63 -7.39 9.81 3.23
CA PRO A 63 -8.00 9.20 2.06
C PRO A 63 -7.26 7.93 1.63
N SER A 64 -8.03 6.92 1.20
CA SER A 64 -7.54 5.68 0.58
C SER A 64 -8.52 5.21 -0.49
N ASN A 65 -8.10 4.30 -1.37
CA ASN A 65 -9.05 3.60 -2.24
C ASN A 65 -10.11 2.87 -1.40
N THR A 66 -9.72 2.03 -0.42
CA THR A 66 -10.51 1.67 0.76
C THR A 66 -9.57 1.32 1.91
N HIS A 67 -10.06 1.46 3.12
CA HIS A 67 -9.33 1.02 4.30
C HIS A 67 -9.71 -0.41 4.66
N PHE A 68 -8.71 -1.21 5.02
CA PHE A 68 -8.97 -2.46 5.72
C PHE A 68 -9.51 -2.17 7.13
N ASP A 69 -10.18 -3.12 7.76
CA ASP A 69 -10.84 -2.92 9.06
C ASP A 69 -9.87 -2.45 10.16
N THR A 70 -8.68 -3.07 10.26
CA THR A 70 -7.66 -2.67 11.24
C THR A 70 -7.02 -1.32 10.89
N THR A 71 -6.84 -1.00 9.62
CA THR A 71 -6.33 0.29 9.17
C THR A 71 -7.28 1.40 9.58
N ARG A 72 -8.58 1.24 9.26
CA ARG A 72 -9.63 2.16 9.69
C ARG A 72 -9.65 2.34 11.21
N ALA A 73 -9.65 1.23 11.95
CA ALA A 73 -9.67 1.26 13.41
C ALA A 73 -8.45 2.00 13.99
N ASN A 74 -7.25 1.79 13.45
CA ASN A 74 -6.04 2.49 13.89
C ASN A 74 -6.08 4.00 13.57
N ILE A 75 -6.65 4.39 12.43
CA ILE A 75 -6.85 5.80 12.06
C ILE A 75 -7.86 6.45 13.02
N GLU A 76 -9.04 5.87 13.15
CA GLU A 76 -10.15 6.40 13.94
C GLU A 76 -9.84 6.44 15.44
N ALA A 77 -9.02 5.51 15.95
CA ALA A 77 -8.54 5.53 17.34
C ALA A 77 -7.70 6.77 17.67
N THR A 78 -7.13 7.45 16.68
CA THR A 78 -6.41 8.72 16.86
C THR A 78 -7.34 9.95 16.84
N GLY A 79 -8.61 9.79 16.52
CA GLY A 79 -9.56 10.85 16.25
C GLY A 79 -9.58 11.35 14.80
N ALA A 80 -8.78 10.75 13.92
CA ALA A 80 -8.80 11.04 12.48
C ALA A 80 -9.97 10.35 11.78
N ILE A 81 -10.29 10.78 10.57
CA ILE A 81 -11.35 10.24 9.72
C ILE A 81 -10.74 9.46 8.57
N ALA A 82 -11.10 8.19 8.43
CA ALA A 82 -10.74 7.35 7.30
C ALA A 82 -11.75 7.55 6.16
N LEU A 83 -11.30 8.07 5.01
CA LEU A 83 -12.14 8.35 3.84
C LEU A 83 -11.88 7.37 2.71
N ASP A 84 -12.89 6.64 2.28
CA ASP A 84 -12.82 5.74 1.13
C ASP A 84 -13.18 6.50 -0.16
N LEU A 85 -12.27 6.41 -1.14
CA LEU A 85 -12.38 7.03 -2.46
C LEU A 85 -12.21 5.96 -3.55
N LEU A 86 -13.04 4.91 -3.49
CA LEU A 86 -13.03 3.84 -4.47
C LEU A 86 -13.66 4.33 -5.78
N GLY A 87 -13.11 3.92 -6.92
CA GLY A 87 -13.68 4.24 -8.23
C GLY A 87 -15.08 3.64 -8.43
N ALA A 88 -15.92 4.31 -9.20
CA ALA A 88 -17.32 3.93 -9.41
C ALA A 88 -17.50 2.52 -9.97
N GLU A 89 -16.53 2.01 -10.74
CA GLU A 89 -16.57 0.65 -11.31
C GLU A 89 -16.55 -0.45 -10.23
N ALA A 90 -16.12 -0.13 -9.02
CA ALA A 90 -16.11 -1.08 -7.91
C ALA A 90 -17.51 -1.42 -7.39
N ASP A 91 -18.46 -0.48 -7.53
CA ASP A 91 -19.86 -0.63 -7.10
C ASP A 91 -20.67 -1.49 -8.08
N GLU A 92 -20.10 -1.88 -9.21
CA GLU A 92 -20.73 -2.70 -10.24
C GLU A 92 -20.17 -4.14 -10.24
N PRO A 93 -20.69 -5.06 -9.42
CA PRO A 93 -20.14 -6.41 -9.30
C PRO A 93 -20.11 -7.18 -10.61
N ALA A 94 -21.08 -6.94 -11.50
CA ALA A 94 -21.20 -7.59 -12.80
C ALA A 94 -20.28 -7.00 -13.89
N SER A 95 -19.64 -5.87 -13.62
CA SER A 95 -18.71 -5.24 -14.57
C SER A 95 -17.43 -6.05 -14.73
N ASP A 96 -16.94 -6.18 -15.95
CA ASP A 96 -15.65 -6.80 -16.29
C ASP A 96 -14.47 -5.83 -16.18
N TYR A 97 -14.65 -4.68 -15.55
CA TYR A 97 -13.58 -3.69 -15.38
C TYR A 97 -12.37 -4.31 -14.67
N PRO A 98 -11.16 -4.24 -15.25
CA PRO A 98 -10.03 -5.05 -14.82
C PRO A 98 -9.40 -4.60 -13.50
N PHE A 99 -9.63 -3.34 -13.06
CA PHE A 99 -8.96 -2.71 -11.92
C PHE A 99 -9.94 -2.03 -10.96
N LYS A 100 -10.90 -2.78 -10.45
CA LYS A 100 -11.90 -2.28 -9.50
C LYS A 100 -11.32 -1.80 -8.16
N GLY A 101 -10.03 -2.05 -7.90
CA GLY A 101 -9.30 -1.52 -6.75
C GLY A 101 -8.72 -0.11 -6.96
N ASN A 102 -8.95 0.51 -8.12
CA ASN A 102 -8.50 1.88 -8.38
C ASN A 102 -9.13 2.89 -7.43
N MET A 103 -8.36 3.93 -7.10
CA MET A 103 -8.88 5.12 -6.42
C MET A 103 -9.54 6.06 -7.44
N ASP A 104 -10.61 6.70 -7.02
CA ASP A 104 -11.22 7.84 -7.73
C ASP A 104 -10.30 9.06 -7.62
N VAL A 105 -9.57 9.33 -8.69
CA VAL A 105 -8.53 10.37 -8.70
C VAL A 105 -9.15 11.76 -8.75
N GLU A 106 -10.28 11.91 -9.41
CA GLU A 106 -11.00 13.18 -9.54
C GLU A 106 -11.53 13.62 -8.15
N ARG A 107 -12.15 12.71 -7.39
CA ARG A 107 -12.56 12.98 -6.01
C ARG A 107 -11.38 13.23 -5.08
N LEU A 108 -10.24 12.56 -5.29
CA LEU A 108 -9.03 12.82 -4.52
C LEU A 108 -8.52 14.24 -4.77
N GLU A 109 -8.50 14.69 -6.04
CA GLU A 109 -8.07 16.04 -6.41
C GLU A 109 -8.94 17.12 -5.78
N GLU A 110 -10.28 16.95 -5.86
CA GLU A 110 -11.23 17.84 -5.20
C GLU A 110 -11.01 17.89 -3.68
N LEU A 111 -10.80 16.73 -3.06
CA LEU A 111 -10.57 16.63 -1.62
C LEU A 111 -9.26 17.31 -1.20
N LEU A 112 -8.18 17.10 -1.95
CA LEU A 112 -6.88 17.73 -1.67
C LEU A 112 -6.94 19.24 -1.85
N ALA A 113 -7.68 19.73 -2.83
CA ALA A 113 -7.88 21.16 -3.06
C ALA A 113 -8.72 21.81 -1.93
N ALA A 114 -9.74 21.13 -1.43
CA ALA A 114 -10.65 21.67 -0.42
C ALA A 114 -10.12 21.52 1.02
N GLU A 115 -9.48 20.39 1.33
CA GLU A 115 -9.17 19.96 2.71
C GLU A 115 -7.67 19.60 2.89
N GLY A 116 -6.81 20.01 1.98
CA GLY A 116 -5.41 19.60 1.95
C GLY A 116 -4.66 19.81 3.27
N ASP A 117 -4.94 20.89 4.01
CA ASP A 117 -4.29 21.16 5.29
C ASP A 117 -4.58 20.11 6.38
N ARG A 118 -5.68 19.36 6.23
CA ARG A 118 -6.09 18.29 7.13
C ARG A 118 -5.56 16.93 6.71
N ILE A 119 -5.01 16.79 5.49
CA ILE A 119 -4.57 15.52 4.91
C ILE A 119 -3.04 15.40 5.07
N PRO A 120 -2.54 14.55 5.98
CA PRO A 120 -1.11 14.32 6.13
C PRO A 120 -0.55 13.33 5.10
N CYS A 121 -1.36 12.42 4.62
CA CYS A 121 -0.98 11.39 3.66
C CYS A 121 -2.18 10.91 2.85
N VAL A 122 -1.88 10.33 1.69
CA VAL A 122 -2.82 9.57 0.86
C VAL A 122 -2.39 8.11 0.89
N MET A 123 -3.33 7.17 1.02
CA MET A 123 -3.04 5.74 1.06
C MET A 123 -3.62 5.00 -0.15
N MET A 124 -3.01 3.86 -0.47
CA MET A 124 -3.65 2.84 -1.31
C MET A 124 -3.37 1.44 -0.75
N THR A 125 -4.41 0.61 -0.69
CA THR A 125 -4.30 -0.82 -0.37
C THR A 125 -4.29 -1.64 -1.66
N ILE A 126 -3.27 -2.45 -1.86
CA ILE A 126 -3.07 -3.28 -3.06
C ILE A 126 -2.77 -4.75 -2.69
N THR A 127 -3.58 -5.73 -3.17
CA THR A 127 -4.88 -5.54 -3.80
C THR A 127 -5.88 -4.99 -2.79
N ASN A 128 -6.92 -4.28 -3.27
CA ASN A 128 -7.95 -3.72 -2.39
C ASN A 128 -8.75 -4.84 -1.69
N ASN A 129 -8.47 -5.07 -0.41
CA ASN A 129 -9.04 -6.19 0.34
C ASN A 129 -10.55 -6.00 0.59
N ALA A 130 -10.97 -4.82 0.99
CA ALA A 130 -12.38 -4.52 1.29
C ALA A 130 -13.26 -4.63 0.04
N GLY A 131 -12.71 -4.37 -1.14
CA GLY A 131 -13.37 -4.57 -2.43
C GLY A 131 -13.30 -6.01 -2.97
N GLY A 132 -12.98 -7.01 -2.15
CA GLY A 132 -12.89 -8.41 -2.58
C GLY A 132 -11.55 -8.78 -3.22
N GLY A 133 -10.47 -8.12 -2.87
CA GLY A 133 -9.12 -8.38 -3.40
C GLY A 133 -8.91 -7.84 -4.82
N GLN A 134 -9.65 -6.83 -5.21
CA GLN A 134 -9.55 -6.25 -6.55
C GLN A 134 -8.24 -5.48 -6.74
N PRO A 135 -7.56 -5.64 -7.91
CA PRO A 135 -6.30 -4.97 -8.16
C PRO A 135 -6.47 -3.49 -8.51
N ALA A 136 -5.44 -2.71 -8.20
CA ALA A 136 -5.24 -1.37 -8.72
C ALA A 136 -4.25 -1.38 -9.90
N SER A 137 -4.50 -0.55 -10.92
CA SER A 137 -3.62 -0.41 -12.07
C SER A 137 -2.36 0.40 -11.73
N LEU A 138 -1.27 0.14 -12.42
CA LEU A 138 -0.03 0.93 -12.29
C LEU A 138 -0.27 2.40 -12.67
N ALA A 139 -1.08 2.63 -13.70
CA ALA A 139 -1.45 3.97 -14.13
C ALA A 139 -2.20 4.74 -13.03
N ASN A 140 -3.14 4.11 -12.33
CA ASN A 140 -3.86 4.74 -11.22
C ASN A 140 -2.93 5.01 -10.03
N ILE A 141 -2.10 4.03 -9.64
CA ILE A 141 -1.11 4.21 -8.56
C ILE A 141 -0.21 5.42 -8.83
N LYS A 142 0.30 5.55 -10.07
CA LYS A 142 1.14 6.69 -10.46
C LYS A 142 0.41 8.03 -10.42
N ARG A 143 -0.85 8.06 -10.89
CA ARG A 143 -1.66 9.29 -10.85
C ARG A 143 -1.92 9.74 -9.41
N VAL A 144 -2.29 8.81 -8.54
CA VAL A 144 -2.51 9.08 -7.11
C VAL A 144 -1.24 9.59 -6.44
N ALA A 145 -0.09 8.93 -6.67
CA ALA A 145 1.20 9.38 -6.14
C ALA A 145 1.56 10.78 -6.62
N ALA A 146 1.47 11.04 -7.94
CA ALA A 146 1.77 12.34 -8.52
C ALA A 146 0.89 13.45 -7.93
N LEU A 147 -0.40 13.16 -7.72
CA LEU A 147 -1.34 14.11 -7.14
C LEU A 147 -1.03 14.36 -5.65
N ALA A 148 -0.75 13.33 -4.87
CA ALA A 148 -0.35 13.47 -3.48
C ALA A 148 0.91 14.34 -3.35
N HIS A 149 1.94 14.04 -4.12
CA HIS A 149 3.21 14.80 -4.10
C HIS A 149 3.04 16.25 -4.60
N ALA A 150 2.16 16.49 -5.59
CA ALA A 150 1.87 17.85 -6.05
C ALA A 150 1.24 18.74 -4.95
N HIS A 151 0.61 18.11 -3.96
CA HIS A 151 0.04 18.77 -2.79
C HIS A 151 0.92 18.64 -1.52
N ASP A 152 2.18 18.25 -1.66
CA ASP A 152 3.12 18.02 -0.54
C ASP A 152 2.61 17.00 0.49
N LYS A 153 1.95 15.93 0.04
CA LYS A 153 1.44 14.84 0.89
C LYS A 153 2.24 13.56 0.66
N LEU A 154 2.45 12.82 1.75
CA LEU A 154 3.03 11.48 1.67
C LEU A 154 2.08 10.55 0.90
N PHE A 155 2.65 9.68 0.08
CA PHE A 155 1.91 8.58 -0.54
C PHE A 155 2.33 7.25 0.06
N ILE A 156 1.39 6.55 0.69
CA ILE A 156 1.62 5.32 1.45
C ILE A 156 0.91 4.15 0.78
N ILE A 157 1.63 3.06 0.60
CA ILE A 157 1.07 1.82 0.05
C ILE A 157 0.98 0.75 1.14
N ASP A 158 -0.25 0.28 1.42
CA ASP A 158 -0.45 -1.01 2.08
C ASP A 158 -0.30 -2.11 1.03
N GLY A 159 0.88 -2.71 1.01
CA GLY A 159 1.28 -3.73 0.03
C GLY A 159 0.94 -5.15 0.45
N CYS A 160 -0.15 -5.40 1.15
CA CYS A 160 -0.52 -6.71 1.69
C CYS A 160 -0.53 -7.83 0.64
N ARG A 161 -0.88 -7.53 -0.63
CA ARG A 161 -0.89 -8.46 -1.78
C ARG A 161 -0.21 -7.85 -3.00
N PHE A 162 0.93 -7.19 -2.79
CA PHE A 162 1.64 -6.48 -3.86
C PHE A 162 2.04 -7.40 -5.02
N ALA A 163 2.38 -8.66 -4.74
CA ALA A 163 2.80 -9.61 -5.75
C ALA A 163 1.64 -10.00 -6.68
N GLU A 164 0.47 -10.26 -6.11
CA GLU A 164 -0.76 -10.53 -6.84
C GLU A 164 -1.20 -9.30 -7.64
N ASN A 165 -1.13 -8.11 -7.04
CA ASN A 165 -1.45 -6.87 -7.74
C ASN A 165 -0.54 -6.66 -8.96
N ALA A 166 0.76 -6.84 -8.81
CA ALA A 166 1.72 -6.74 -9.90
C ALA A 166 1.48 -7.82 -10.99
N TRP A 167 1.05 -9.01 -10.60
CA TRP A 167 0.65 -10.06 -11.54
C TRP A 167 -0.59 -9.65 -12.35
N PHE A 168 -1.62 -9.07 -11.71
CA PHE A 168 -2.79 -8.56 -12.42
C PHE A 168 -2.45 -7.40 -13.35
N ILE A 169 -1.56 -6.49 -12.94
CA ILE A 169 -1.03 -5.43 -13.82
C ILE A 169 -0.40 -6.06 -15.07
N LYS A 170 0.50 -7.03 -14.89
CA LYS A 170 1.12 -7.75 -16.01
C LYS A 170 0.11 -8.36 -16.97
N GLN A 171 -0.96 -8.96 -16.43
CA GLN A 171 -1.96 -9.66 -17.24
C GLN A 171 -2.98 -8.75 -17.92
N ARG A 172 -3.32 -7.62 -17.32
CA ARG A 172 -4.52 -6.85 -17.66
C ARG A 172 -4.22 -5.44 -18.16
N GLU A 173 -3.06 -4.85 -17.76
CA GLU A 173 -2.75 -3.48 -18.12
C GLU A 173 -2.00 -3.43 -19.45
N PRO A 174 -2.46 -2.60 -20.41
CA PRO A 174 -1.80 -2.47 -21.72
C PRO A 174 -0.31 -2.12 -21.59
N GLY A 175 0.54 -2.79 -22.36
CA GLY A 175 1.99 -2.56 -22.38
C GLY A 175 2.77 -3.21 -21.23
N GLN A 176 2.12 -3.94 -20.31
CA GLN A 176 2.79 -4.57 -19.17
C GLN A 176 3.08 -6.07 -19.35
N GLY A 177 2.55 -6.69 -20.40
CA GLY A 177 2.57 -8.15 -20.61
C GLY A 177 3.96 -8.78 -20.68
N ASP A 178 4.95 -8.08 -21.23
CA ASP A 178 6.31 -8.61 -21.40
C ASP A 178 7.23 -8.33 -20.22
N ARG A 179 6.77 -7.56 -19.23
CA ARG A 179 7.58 -7.18 -18.08
C ARG A 179 7.68 -8.30 -17.05
N ALA A 180 8.82 -8.36 -16.36
CA ALA A 180 8.95 -9.24 -15.19
C ALA A 180 8.17 -8.67 -14.00
N VAL A 181 7.48 -9.53 -13.25
CA VAL A 181 6.70 -9.12 -12.07
C VAL A 181 7.53 -8.34 -11.04
N PRO A 182 8.79 -8.72 -10.73
CA PRO A 182 9.63 -7.93 -9.82
C PRO A 182 9.89 -6.50 -10.28
N ASP A 183 9.93 -6.24 -11.58
CA ASP A 183 10.15 -4.88 -12.11
C ASP A 183 8.88 -4.02 -11.98
N ILE A 184 7.70 -4.62 -12.15
CA ILE A 184 6.42 -3.97 -11.87
C ILE A 184 6.31 -3.65 -10.37
N VAL A 185 6.66 -4.59 -9.50
CA VAL A 185 6.69 -4.39 -8.04
C VAL A 185 7.60 -3.21 -7.68
N ARG A 186 8.82 -3.19 -8.23
CA ARG A 186 9.76 -2.10 -7.95
C ARG A 186 9.21 -0.75 -8.38
N GLU A 187 8.56 -0.69 -9.55
CA GLU A 187 7.94 0.54 -10.05
C GLU A 187 6.78 1.01 -9.18
N ILE A 188 5.93 0.08 -8.71
CA ILE A 188 4.86 0.40 -7.75
C ILE A 188 5.44 1.09 -6.51
N PHE A 189 6.44 0.47 -5.88
CA PHE A 189 7.01 1.01 -4.63
C PHE A 189 7.92 2.22 -4.82
N THR A 190 8.36 2.51 -6.04
CA THR A 190 9.05 3.77 -6.36
C THR A 190 8.09 4.97 -6.29
N CYS A 191 6.78 4.73 -6.34
CA CYS A 191 5.78 5.80 -6.21
C CYS A 191 5.53 6.19 -4.74
N ALA A 192 5.89 5.35 -3.76
CA ALA A 192 5.60 5.56 -2.34
C ALA A 192 6.79 6.17 -1.58
N ASP A 193 6.49 6.85 -0.46
CA ASP A 193 7.45 7.48 0.46
C ASP A 193 7.93 6.59 1.59
#